data_e2451594e59439f91fbe469833b9b067
#
_entry.id   e2451594e59439f91fbe469833b9b067
#
_cell.length_a   1.000
_cell.length_b   1.000
_cell.length_c   1.000
_cell.angle_alpha   90.00
_cell.angle_beta   90.00
_cell.angle_gamma   90.00
#
_symmetry.space_group_name_H-M   'P 1'
#
loop_
_entity.id
_entity.type
_entity.pdbx_description
1 polymer ?
#
loop_
_entity_poly.entity_id
_entity_poly.type
_entity_poly.pdbx_seq_one_letter_code
_entity_poly.pdbx_strand_id
1 'polypeptide(L)'
;MKRFNKWDLMAKFTRSLKKSQVETKDVELAKVWNNLTATTYADCYDGEAIGSASHDCLDDKVTQYDNLLSAALSNASLESALNYFDYMYDDQAQIITAKPDTLYVNYSYRIPAAKILRSDNVSGEMSNTLNVFPDWSLKTFVYHRLTSTTAWGLLAKNDENFDVNVWTALERDLKVKDSPDQTRDTIVDSLQYFTYGVGDARMVYVGNV
;
A
#
# COMPACT_ATOMS: atom_id res chain seq x y z
N MET A 1 4.51 -40.37 34.04
CA MET A 1 3.81 -39.06 34.01
C MET A 1 4.67 -38.05 33.24
N LYS A 2 4.37 -37.78 31.94
CA LYS A 2 5.11 -36.78 31.18
C LYS A 2 4.74 -35.40 31.72
N ARG A 3 5.67 -34.72 32.36
CA ARG A 3 5.51 -33.33 32.76
C ARG A 3 5.41 -32.52 31.49
N PHE A 4 4.23 -31.99 31.14
CA PHE A 4 4.07 -31.02 30.10
C PHE A 4 4.99 -29.84 30.42
N ASN A 5 5.90 -29.55 29.50
CA ASN A 5 6.81 -28.42 29.63
C ASN A 5 6.03 -27.12 29.45
N LYS A 6 5.44 -26.62 30.53
CA LYS A 6 4.62 -25.39 30.51
C LYS A 6 5.37 -24.17 30.01
N TRP A 7 6.69 -24.15 30.17
CA TRP A 7 7.55 -23.05 29.73
C TRP A 7 7.60 -22.92 28.22
N ASP A 8 7.65 -24.04 27.49
CA ASP A 8 7.63 -24.03 26.03
C ASP A 8 6.28 -23.54 25.47
N LEU A 9 5.19 -23.87 26.15
CA LEU A 9 3.86 -23.40 25.80
C LEU A 9 3.73 -21.88 26.01
N MET A 10 4.23 -21.33 27.11
CA MET A 10 4.24 -19.90 27.37
C MET A 10 5.05 -19.14 26.33
N ALA A 11 6.24 -19.63 25.96
CA ALA A 11 7.05 -19.04 24.93
C ALA A 11 6.33 -19.02 23.56
N LYS A 12 5.56 -20.05 23.24
CA LYS A 12 4.72 -20.09 22.04
C LYS A 12 3.62 -19.06 22.08
N PHE A 13 2.91 -18.93 23.19
CA PHE A 13 1.85 -17.90 23.35
C PHE A 13 2.41 -16.49 23.24
N THR A 14 3.56 -16.21 23.84
CA THR A 14 4.22 -14.91 23.77
C THR A 14 4.57 -14.55 22.32
N ARG A 15 5.15 -15.50 21.57
CA ARG A 15 5.44 -15.29 20.14
C ARG A 15 4.17 -15.10 19.30
N SER A 16 3.11 -15.86 19.61
CA SER A 16 1.82 -15.72 18.93
C SER A 16 1.19 -14.35 19.20
N LEU A 17 1.30 -13.83 20.42
CA LEU A 17 0.80 -12.49 20.76
C LEU A 17 1.54 -11.41 20.00
N LYS A 18 2.88 -11.47 19.89
CA LYS A 18 3.67 -10.51 19.08
C LYS A 18 3.30 -10.60 17.61
N LYS A 19 3.12 -11.80 17.07
CA LYS A 19 2.67 -11.99 15.68
C LYS A 19 1.29 -11.38 15.46
N SER A 20 0.34 -11.61 16.36
CA SER A 20 -1.01 -11.03 16.29
C SER A 20 -0.97 -9.50 16.34
N GLN A 21 -0.07 -8.90 17.12
CA GLN A 21 0.13 -7.45 17.17
C GLN A 21 0.56 -6.88 15.81
N VAL A 22 1.52 -7.52 15.14
CA VAL A 22 1.96 -7.13 13.79
C VAL A 22 0.84 -7.32 12.78
N GLU A 23 0.13 -8.45 12.84
CA GLU A 23 -1.00 -8.74 11.95
C GLU A 23 -2.15 -7.73 12.13
N THR A 24 -2.42 -7.28 13.34
CA THR A 24 -3.45 -6.25 13.60
C THR A 24 -3.10 -4.95 12.90
N LYS A 25 -1.85 -4.48 13.00
CA LYS A 25 -1.37 -3.29 12.30
C LYS A 25 -1.53 -3.44 10.77
N ASP A 26 -1.12 -4.56 10.23
CA ASP A 26 -1.21 -4.85 8.79
C ASP A 26 -2.67 -4.95 8.30
N VAL A 27 -3.58 -5.49 9.11
CA VAL A 27 -5.01 -5.51 8.80
C VAL A 27 -5.61 -4.11 8.79
N GLU A 28 -5.25 -3.26 9.75
CA GLU A 28 -5.73 -1.87 9.79
C GLU A 28 -5.22 -1.07 8.58
N LEU A 29 -3.95 -1.20 8.22
CA LEU A 29 -3.40 -0.57 7.02
C LEU A 29 -4.06 -1.09 5.74
N ALA A 30 -4.41 -2.38 5.70
CA ALA A 30 -5.10 -2.96 4.56
C ALA A 30 -6.48 -2.34 4.31
N LYS A 31 -7.13 -1.76 5.33
CA LYS A 31 -8.41 -1.05 5.15
C LYS A 31 -8.23 0.19 4.28
N VAL A 32 -7.14 0.92 4.42
CA VAL A 32 -6.81 2.07 3.55
C VAL A 32 -6.66 1.60 2.11
N TRP A 33 -5.82 0.58 1.89
CA TRP A 33 -5.56 0.04 0.53
C TRP A 33 -6.78 -0.60 -0.15
N ASN A 34 -7.75 -1.04 0.62
CA ASN A 34 -9.00 -1.59 0.08
C ASN A 34 -10.08 -0.54 -0.14
N ASN A 35 -9.88 0.69 0.34
CA ASN A 35 -10.85 1.77 0.27
C ASN A 35 -10.20 3.07 -0.25
N LEU A 36 -9.30 2.95 -1.21
CA LEU A 36 -8.56 4.09 -1.77
C LEU A 36 -9.48 5.14 -2.43
N THR A 37 -10.66 4.74 -2.88
CA THR A 37 -11.67 5.62 -3.48
C THR A 37 -12.70 6.17 -2.49
N ALA A 38 -12.50 5.95 -1.18
CA ALA A 38 -13.40 6.40 -0.14
C ALA A 38 -12.64 7.14 0.96
N THR A 39 -13.19 8.23 1.45
CA THR A 39 -12.61 9.07 2.53
C THR A 39 -12.77 8.47 3.92
N THR A 40 -13.42 7.31 4.06
CA THR A 40 -13.77 6.70 5.36
C THR A 40 -12.56 6.35 6.23
N TYR A 41 -11.47 5.90 5.62
CA TYR A 41 -10.27 5.44 6.33
C TYR A 41 -9.07 6.37 6.18
N ALA A 42 -8.99 7.09 5.08
CA ALA A 42 -7.97 8.11 4.86
C ALA A 42 -8.48 9.12 3.84
N ASP A 43 -8.27 10.36 4.13
CA ASP A 43 -8.50 11.52 3.29
C ASP A 43 -7.18 12.24 3.01
N CYS A 44 -7.09 12.89 1.87
CA CYS A 44 -5.96 13.73 1.51
C CYS A 44 -6.15 15.14 2.05
N TYR A 45 -5.14 16.01 1.88
CA TYR A 45 -5.18 17.40 2.34
C TYR A 45 -6.32 18.22 1.72
N ASP A 46 -6.79 17.85 0.52
CA ASP A 46 -7.90 18.44 -0.21
C ASP A 46 -9.28 17.90 0.23
N GLY A 47 -9.31 16.95 1.15
CA GLY A 47 -10.53 16.28 1.63
C GLY A 47 -11.07 15.21 0.69
N GLU A 48 -10.38 14.94 -0.42
CA GLU A 48 -10.72 13.87 -1.36
C GLU A 48 -10.12 12.53 -0.92
N ALA A 49 -10.62 11.44 -1.52
CA ALA A 49 -10.05 10.11 -1.34
C ALA A 49 -8.66 10.02 -2.01
N ILE A 50 -7.82 9.08 -1.59
CA ILE A 50 -6.48 8.89 -2.15
C ILE A 50 -6.53 8.65 -3.67
N GLY A 51 -7.51 7.90 -4.16
CA GLY A 51 -7.80 7.72 -5.59
C GLY A 51 -9.06 8.51 -5.96
N SER A 52 -8.89 9.65 -6.56
CA SER A 52 -9.97 10.53 -7.03
C SER A 52 -9.69 11.02 -8.44
N ALA A 53 -10.75 11.27 -9.19
CA ALA A 53 -10.68 11.89 -10.51
C ALA A 53 -10.64 13.43 -10.44
N SER A 54 -10.68 14.00 -9.24
CA SER A 54 -10.88 15.44 -9.03
C SER A 54 -10.11 15.99 -7.83
N HIS A 55 -8.84 15.67 -7.73
CA HIS A 55 -7.99 16.28 -6.71
C HIS A 55 -7.75 17.76 -7.01
N ASP A 56 -7.99 18.61 -6.04
CA ASP A 56 -7.78 20.05 -6.18
C ASP A 56 -6.30 20.42 -5.99
N CYS A 57 -5.80 21.29 -6.86
CA CYS A 57 -4.54 21.97 -6.67
C CYS A 57 -4.77 23.33 -5.99
N LEU A 58 -3.81 23.79 -5.21
CA LEU A 58 -3.92 25.09 -4.51
C LEU A 58 -3.83 26.28 -5.49
N ASP A 59 -3.28 26.12 -6.68
CA ASP A 59 -3.18 27.16 -7.69
C ASP A 59 -4.33 27.03 -8.70
N ASP A 60 -5.13 28.09 -8.85
CA ASP A 60 -6.23 28.18 -9.82
C ASP A 60 -5.79 28.01 -11.28
N LYS A 61 -4.49 28.05 -11.57
CA LYS A 61 -3.92 27.85 -12.92
C LYS A 61 -3.79 26.40 -13.31
N VAL A 62 -3.80 25.48 -12.35
CA VAL A 62 -3.72 24.06 -12.60
C VAL A 62 -5.10 23.48 -12.40
N THR A 63 -5.60 22.84 -13.46
CA THR A 63 -6.82 22.04 -13.36
C THR A 63 -6.59 20.86 -12.42
N GLN A 64 -7.68 20.37 -11.85
CA GLN A 64 -7.69 19.15 -11.04
C GLN A 64 -6.89 18.03 -11.69
N TYR A 65 -6.19 17.23 -10.88
CA TYR A 65 -5.51 16.04 -11.38
C TYR A 65 -6.31 14.77 -11.05
N ASP A 66 -6.21 13.79 -11.94
CA ASP A 66 -6.91 12.52 -11.89
C ASP A 66 -5.89 11.39 -11.72
N ASN A 67 -5.86 10.75 -10.56
CA ASN A 67 -5.00 9.62 -10.27
C ASN A 67 -5.76 8.28 -10.20
N LEU A 68 -7.01 8.26 -10.70
CA LEU A 68 -7.88 7.09 -10.66
C LEU A 68 -8.21 6.59 -12.07
N LEU A 69 -8.00 5.30 -12.32
CA LEU A 69 -8.40 4.65 -13.55
C LEU A 69 -9.29 3.44 -13.27
N SER A 70 -10.53 3.46 -13.71
CA SER A 70 -11.46 2.33 -13.59
C SER A 70 -11.26 1.32 -14.75
N ALA A 71 -10.07 0.75 -14.88
CA ALA A 71 -9.74 -0.23 -15.91
C ALA A 71 -8.87 -1.37 -15.37
N ALA A 72 -9.05 -2.56 -15.93
CA ALA A 72 -8.20 -3.71 -15.63
C ALA A 72 -6.75 -3.48 -16.05
N LEU A 73 -5.81 -4.13 -15.37
CA LEU A 73 -4.39 -4.06 -15.72
C LEU A 73 -4.15 -4.61 -17.14
N SER A 74 -3.64 -3.77 -18.01
CA SER A 74 -3.26 -4.04 -19.39
C SER A 74 -2.07 -3.17 -19.79
N ASN A 75 -1.50 -3.39 -20.97
CA ASN A 75 -0.43 -2.52 -21.50
C ASN A 75 -0.92 -1.08 -21.62
N ALA A 76 -2.11 -0.86 -22.18
CA ALA A 76 -2.66 0.48 -22.37
C ALA A 76 -2.98 1.20 -21.04
N SER A 77 -3.55 0.48 -20.05
CA SER A 77 -3.82 1.08 -18.75
C SER A 77 -2.54 1.38 -17.96
N LEU A 78 -1.51 0.55 -18.10
CA LEU A 78 -0.20 0.81 -17.49
C LEU A 78 0.50 2.01 -18.16
N GLU A 79 0.42 2.15 -19.49
CA GLU A 79 0.93 3.32 -20.20
C GLU A 79 0.24 4.60 -19.75
N SER A 80 -1.09 4.60 -19.61
CA SER A 80 -1.83 5.75 -19.06
C SER A 80 -1.38 6.12 -17.65
N ALA A 81 -1.14 5.13 -16.81
CA ALA A 81 -0.65 5.34 -15.45
C ALA A 81 0.78 5.90 -15.40
N LEU A 82 1.66 5.49 -16.33
CA LEU A 82 3.01 6.05 -16.45
C LEU A 82 2.98 7.50 -16.93
N ASN A 83 2.15 7.78 -17.93
CA ASN A 83 1.97 9.14 -18.44
C ASN A 83 1.45 10.11 -17.38
N TYR A 84 0.65 9.65 -16.41
CA TYR A 84 0.23 10.47 -15.29
C TYR A 84 1.41 11.05 -14.52
N PHE A 85 2.46 10.25 -14.25
CA PHE A 85 3.64 10.69 -13.50
C PHE A 85 4.53 11.65 -14.30
N ASP A 86 4.48 11.60 -15.65
CA ASP A 86 5.23 12.51 -16.50
C ASP A 86 4.62 13.92 -16.58
N TYR A 87 3.31 14.05 -16.32
CA TYR A 87 2.56 15.32 -16.42
C TYR A 87 2.01 15.81 -15.08
N MET A 88 2.59 15.39 -14.00
CA MET A 88 2.17 15.81 -12.66
C MET A 88 2.66 17.22 -12.35
N TYR A 89 1.81 18.00 -11.66
CA TYR A 89 2.11 19.37 -11.22
C TYR A 89 2.12 19.48 -9.70
N ASP A 90 2.95 20.39 -9.20
CA ASP A 90 2.90 20.82 -7.80
C ASP A 90 1.81 21.89 -7.57
N ASP A 91 1.72 22.37 -6.34
CA ASP A 91 0.77 23.43 -5.95
C ASP A 91 1.10 24.81 -6.56
N GLN A 92 2.24 24.96 -7.19
CA GLN A 92 2.69 26.19 -7.87
C GLN A 92 2.64 26.06 -9.41
N ALA A 93 1.95 25.06 -9.93
CA ALA A 93 1.88 24.74 -11.36
C ALA A 93 3.24 24.42 -11.99
N GLN A 94 4.20 23.92 -11.20
CA GLN A 94 5.46 23.42 -11.74
C GLN A 94 5.38 21.91 -11.97
N ILE A 95 6.00 21.44 -13.07
CA ILE A 95 6.05 20.00 -13.36
C ILE A 95 6.92 19.30 -12.32
N ILE A 96 6.35 18.30 -11.65
CA ILE A 96 7.07 17.40 -10.75
C ILE A 96 7.53 16.20 -11.57
N THR A 97 8.82 15.91 -11.55
CA THR A 97 9.34 14.68 -12.14
C THR A 97 9.28 13.57 -11.11
N ALA A 98 8.22 12.79 -11.12
CA ALA A 98 8.09 11.61 -10.29
C ALA A 98 8.29 10.35 -11.14
N LYS A 99 9.15 9.44 -10.68
CA LYS A 99 9.37 8.16 -11.36
C LYS A 99 8.71 7.04 -10.57
N PRO A 100 7.67 6.38 -11.10
CA PRO A 100 7.10 5.22 -10.45
C PRO A 100 8.14 4.07 -10.41
N ASP A 101 8.25 3.41 -9.28
CA ASP A 101 9.17 2.30 -9.07
C ASP A 101 8.46 0.99 -8.71
N THR A 102 7.23 1.09 -8.20
CA THR A 102 6.51 -0.07 -7.67
C THR A 102 5.12 -0.19 -8.30
N LEU A 103 4.86 -1.36 -8.88
CA LEU A 103 3.52 -1.78 -9.32
C LEU A 103 2.92 -2.66 -8.22
N TYR A 104 1.94 -2.16 -7.46
CA TYR A 104 1.21 -3.00 -6.51
C TYR A 104 0.02 -3.68 -7.21
N VAL A 105 -0.20 -4.94 -6.87
CA VAL A 105 -1.26 -5.75 -7.47
C VAL A 105 -1.87 -6.72 -6.47
N ASN A 106 -3.13 -7.09 -6.70
CA ASN A 106 -3.70 -8.26 -6.06
C ASN A 106 -2.98 -9.54 -6.52
N TYR A 107 -3.00 -10.58 -5.70
CA TYR A 107 -2.35 -11.86 -6.02
C TYR A 107 -2.83 -12.47 -7.36
N SER A 108 -4.07 -12.18 -7.78
CA SER A 108 -4.64 -12.63 -9.06
C SER A 108 -3.90 -12.05 -10.26
N TYR A 109 -3.35 -10.85 -10.12
CA TYR A 109 -2.59 -10.18 -11.18
C TYR A 109 -1.09 -10.46 -11.15
N ARG A 110 -0.60 -11.29 -10.25
CA ARG A 110 0.83 -11.65 -10.19
C ARG A 110 1.38 -12.15 -11.53
N ILE A 111 0.66 -13.05 -12.19
CA ILE A 111 1.10 -13.63 -13.48
C ILE A 111 0.89 -12.66 -14.63
N PRO A 112 -0.27 -12.00 -14.79
CA PRO A 112 -0.46 -10.95 -15.79
C PRO A 112 0.57 -9.83 -15.69
N ALA A 113 0.82 -9.29 -14.49
CA ALA A 113 1.83 -8.26 -14.27
C ALA A 113 3.25 -8.72 -14.68
N ALA A 114 3.63 -9.95 -14.33
CA ALA A 114 4.92 -10.50 -14.72
C ALA A 114 5.04 -10.67 -16.26
N LYS A 115 3.96 -11.01 -16.94
CA LYS A 115 3.93 -11.07 -18.41
C LYS A 115 4.11 -9.69 -19.04
N ILE A 116 3.42 -8.66 -18.51
CA ILE A 116 3.54 -7.28 -19.03
C ILE A 116 4.96 -6.75 -18.80
N LEU A 117 5.51 -6.94 -17.61
CA LEU A 117 6.80 -6.31 -17.24
C LEU A 117 8.04 -7.06 -17.71
N ARG A 118 7.94 -8.35 -18.09
CA ARG A 118 9.12 -9.18 -18.39
C ARG A 118 9.09 -9.83 -19.76
N SER A 119 8.02 -9.66 -20.53
CA SER A 119 7.95 -10.19 -21.88
C SER A 119 8.70 -9.30 -22.84
N ASP A 120 9.47 -9.85 -23.74
CA ASP A 120 10.17 -9.11 -24.81
C ASP A 120 9.18 -8.51 -25.83
N ASN A 121 8.04 -9.18 -26.04
CA ASN A 121 6.98 -8.76 -26.94
C ASN A 121 5.67 -8.51 -26.21
N VAL A 122 4.84 -7.63 -26.78
CA VAL A 122 3.51 -7.34 -26.27
C VAL A 122 2.64 -8.60 -26.33
N SER A 123 2.12 -9.03 -25.18
CA SER A 123 1.32 -10.23 -25.08
C SER A 123 -0.06 -10.02 -25.70
N GLY A 124 -0.42 -10.85 -26.67
CA GLY A 124 -1.75 -10.84 -27.29
C GLY A 124 -1.84 -10.13 -28.63
N GLU A 125 -0.76 -9.53 -29.12
CA GLU A 125 -0.71 -8.99 -30.46
C GLU A 125 -0.12 -9.97 -31.47
N MET A 126 -0.72 -10.03 -32.67
CA MET A 126 -0.20 -10.84 -33.78
C MET A 126 1.08 -10.24 -34.39
N SER A 127 1.29 -8.95 -34.18
CA SER A 127 2.49 -8.23 -34.58
C SER A 127 3.58 -8.43 -33.55
N ASN A 128 4.82 -8.61 -34.01
CA ASN A 128 6.00 -8.73 -33.12
C ASN A 128 6.38 -7.36 -32.52
N THR A 129 5.42 -6.74 -31.80
CA THR A 129 5.57 -5.42 -31.21
C THR A 129 6.47 -5.50 -29.99
N LEU A 130 7.52 -4.71 -29.95
CA LEU A 130 8.46 -4.65 -28.83
C LEU A 130 7.75 -4.16 -27.56
N ASN A 131 8.00 -4.84 -26.47
CA ASN A 131 7.53 -4.40 -25.15
C ASN A 131 8.57 -3.47 -24.52
N VAL A 132 8.19 -2.22 -24.22
CA VAL A 132 9.07 -1.20 -23.63
C VAL A 132 9.04 -1.16 -22.10
N PHE A 133 8.09 -1.83 -21.46
CA PHE A 133 7.93 -1.78 -19.99
C PHE A 133 9.12 -2.36 -19.19
N PRO A 134 9.91 -3.33 -19.69
CA PRO A 134 11.10 -3.79 -18.98
C PRO A 134 12.11 -2.69 -18.68
N ASP A 135 12.19 -1.66 -19.53
CA ASP A 135 13.14 -0.53 -19.38
C ASP A 135 12.79 0.38 -18.20
N TRP A 136 11.53 0.39 -17.76
CA TRP A 136 11.08 1.16 -16.60
C TRP A 136 11.51 0.56 -15.25
N SER A 137 11.97 -0.69 -15.25
CA SER A 137 12.47 -1.41 -14.05
C SER A 137 11.48 -1.44 -12.89
N LEU A 138 10.17 -1.50 -13.18
CA LEU A 138 9.12 -1.55 -12.18
C LEU A 138 9.21 -2.82 -11.32
N LYS A 139 9.12 -2.66 -10.02
CA LYS A 139 9.06 -3.77 -9.06
C LYS A 139 7.61 -4.16 -8.82
N THR A 140 7.28 -5.43 -8.97
CA THR A 140 5.95 -5.92 -8.64
C THR A 140 5.84 -6.22 -7.16
N PHE A 141 4.93 -5.54 -6.47
CA PHE A 141 4.55 -5.81 -5.09
C PHE A 141 3.18 -6.50 -5.06
N VAL A 142 3.14 -7.76 -4.65
CA VAL A 142 1.89 -8.51 -4.53
C VAL A 142 1.33 -8.34 -3.12
N TYR A 143 0.24 -7.60 -2.98
CA TYR A 143 -0.38 -7.37 -1.69
C TYR A 143 -1.55 -8.32 -1.47
N HIS A 144 -1.35 -9.30 -0.56
CA HIS A 144 -2.29 -10.40 -0.34
C HIS A 144 -3.58 -10.00 0.39
N ARG A 145 -3.64 -8.81 0.98
CA ARG A 145 -4.81 -8.32 1.72
C ARG A 145 -5.75 -7.46 0.89
N LEU A 146 -5.46 -7.25 -0.39
CA LEU A 146 -6.40 -6.61 -1.30
C LEU A 146 -7.61 -7.51 -1.53
N THR A 147 -8.80 -6.98 -1.28
CA THR A 147 -10.08 -7.69 -1.43
C THR A 147 -10.54 -7.72 -2.88
N SER A 148 -10.35 -6.63 -3.62
CA SER A 148 -10.64 -6.60 -5.06
C SER A 148 -9.59 -7.43 -5.81
N THR A 149 -10.06 -8.40 -6.59
CA THR A 149 -9.20 -9.28 -7.40
C THR A 149 -8.56 -8.57 -8.59
N THR A 150 -9.10 -7.41 -8.92
CA THR A 150 -8.69 -6.58 -10.06
C THR A 150 -7.95 -5.31 -9.65
N ALA A 151 -7.71 -5.11 -8.35
CA ALA A 151 -6.98 -3.97 -7.84
C ALA A 151 -5.52 -3.98 -8.25
N TRP A 152 -5.05 -2.86 -8.74
CA TRP A 152 -3.66 -2.59 -9.10
C TRP A 152 -3.37 -1.09 -9.01
N GLY A 153 -2.11 -0.71 -9.08
CA GLY A 153 -1.72 0.69 -9.20
C GLY A 153 -0.22 0.88 -9.15
N LEU A 154 0.21 2.10 -9.34
CA LEU A 154 1.60 2.49 -9.31
C LEU A 154 1.90 3.35 -8.09
N LEU A 155 3.09 3.17 -7.55
CA LEU A 155 3.65 3.99 -6.49
C LEU A 155 4.96 4.59 -6.99
N ALA A 156 5.11 5.89 -6.83
CA ALA A 156 6.36 6.58 -7.02
C ALA A 156 7.00 6.83 -5.66
N LYS A 157 8.31 6.61 -5.57
CA LYS A 157 9.08 6.98 -4.39
C LYS A 157 9.61 8.39 -4.58
N ASN A 158 9.25 9.28 -3.67
CA ASN A 158 9.85 10.60 -3.59
C ASN A 158 10.53 10.76 -2.21
N ASP A 159 11.67 11.44 -2.18
CA ASP A 159 12.40 11.73 -0.95
C ASP A 159 11.79 12.92 -0.18
N GLU A 160 10.79 13.61 -0.74
CA GLU A 160 10.21 14.85 -0.23
C GLU A 160 8.72 14.71 0.14
N ASN A 161 8.42 14.03 1.24
CA ASN A 161 7.18 14.17 2.02
C ASN A 161 5.81 13.80 1.41
N PHE A 162 5.73 13.15 0.27
CA PHE A 162 4.46 12.72 -0.34
C PHE A 162 4.08 11.27 -0.02
N ASP A 163 4.34 10.81 1.17
CA ASP A 163 4.12 9.42 1.55
C ASP A 163 2.84 9.21 2.38
N VAL A 164 2.26 8.03 2.25
CA VAL A 164 1.34 7.50 3.27
C VAL A 164 2.12 7.24 4.54
N ASN A 165 1.92 8.07 5.53
CA ASN A 165 2.67 8.01 6.77
C ASN A 165 1.95 7.21 7.85
N VAL A 166 2.66 6.31 8.49
CA VAL A 166 2.18 5.59 9.67
C VAL A 166 2.97 6.06 10.89
N TRP A 167 2.27 6.71 11.83
CA TRP A 167 2.85 7.14 13.08
C TRP A 167 2.56 6.13 14.19
N THR A 168 3.60 5.58 14.77
CA THR A 168 3.46 4.74 15.96
C THR A 168 3.71 5.60 17.20
N ALA A 169 2.65 5.94 17.91
CA ALA A 169 2.74 6.77 19.12
C ALA A 169 3.37 6.01 20.29
N LEU A 170 3.06 4.73 20.42
CA LEU A 170 3.62 3.87 21.44
C LEU A 170 3.62 2.41 20.95
N GLU A 171 4.77 1.83 20.91
CA GLU A 171 4.93 0.38 20.80
C GLU A 171 5.66 -0.12 22.06
N ARG A 172 4.94 -0.85 22.88
CA ARG A 172 5.53 -1.45 24.07
C ARG A 172 5.84 -2.90 23.78
N ASP A 173 7.09 -3.27 23.99
CA ASP A 173 7.49 -4.66 23.94
C ASP A 173 6.71 -5.50 24.96
N LEU A 174 6.61 -6.78 24.64
CA LEU A 174 5.97 -7.76 25.51
C LEU A 174 6.57 -7.68 26.91
N LYS A 175 5.74 -7.35 27.89
CA LYS A 175 6.12 -7.40 29.30
C LYS A 175 5.53 -8.64 29.92
N VAL A 176 6.40 -9.41 30.56
CA VAL A 176 5.98 -10.51 31.43
C VAL A 176 5.87 -9.93 32.85
N LYS A 177 4.69 -10.00 33.43
CA LYS A 177 4.43 -9.56 34.80
C LYS A 177 3.98 -10.77 35.63
N ASP A 178 4.49 -10.88 36.84
CA ASP A 178 3.89 -11.78 37.81
C ASP A 178 2.60 -11.13 38.33
N SER A 179 1.57 -11.94 38.48
CA SER A 179 0.32 -11.46 39.06
C SER A 179 0.56 -10.91 40.46
N PRO A 180 0.06 -9.71 40.80
CA PRO A 180 0.12 -9.18 42.16
C PRO A 180 -0.70 -10.02 43.16
N ASP A 181 -1.64 -10.82 42.67
CA ASP A 181 -2.38 -11.76 43.49
C ASP A 181 -1.58 -13.04 43.69
N GLN A 182 -1.79 -13.68 44.86
CA GLN A 182 -1.10 -14.92 45.28
C GLN A 182 -1.38 -16.14 44.39
N THR A 183 -2.03 -15.95 43.23
CA THR A 183 -2.41 -16.99 42.26
C THR A 183 -1.25 -17.58 41.49
N ARG A 184 -0.03 -17.00 41.55
CA ARG A 184 1.15 -17.42 40.77
C ARG A 184 0.93 -17.45 39.26
N ASP A 185 0.01 -16.63 38.76
CA ASP A 185 -0.24 -16.51 37.32
C ASP A 185 0.79 -15.58 36.65
N THR A 186 1.24 -15.96 35.49
CA THR A 186 2.10 -15.10 34.68
C THR A 186 1.27 -14.38 33.62
N ILE A 187 1.28 -13.07 33.65
CA ILE A 187 0.57 -12.21 32.70
C ILE A 187 1.54 -11.73 31.65
N VAL A 188 1.21 -11.95 30.40
CA VAL A 188 1.94 -11.38 29.25
C VAL A 188 1.09 -10.26 28.69
N ASP A 189 1.64 -9.05 28.74
CA ASP A 189 0.97 -7.82 28.33
C ASP A 189 1.68 -7.22 27.11
N SER A 190 0.89 -6.77 26.14
CA SER A 190 1.35 -6.08 24.94
C SER A 190 0.44 -4.90 24.66
N LEU A 191 1.04 -3.73 24.44
CA LEU A 191 0.30 -2.51 24.18
C LEU A 191 0.88 -1.82 22.94
N GLN A 192 0.00 -1.42 22.00
CA GLN A 192 0.38 -0.70 20.81
C GLN A 192 -0.65 0.38 20.52
N TYR A 193 -0.17 1.61 20.31
CA TYR A 193 -0.95 2.72 19.78
C TYR A 193 -0.30 3.19 18.49
N PHE A 194 -1.05 3.19 17.42
CA PHE A 194 -0.60 3.73 16.13
C PHE A 194 -1.75 4.48 15.46
N THR A 195 -1.40 5.40 14.62
CA THR A 195 -2.30 6.09 13.70
C THR A 195 -1.65 6.14 12.33
N TYR A 196 -2.44 6.39 11.32
CA TYR A 196 -1.95 6.61 9.96
C TYR A 196 -2.64 7.84 9.38
N GLY A 197 -2.00 8.45 8.41
CA GLY A 197 -2.54 9.57 7.66
C GLY A 197 -1.87 9.62 6.30
N VAL A 198 -2.56 10.23 5.35
CA VAL A 198 -2.09 10.47 4.00
C VAL A 198 -1.90 11.98 3.85
N GLY A 199 -0.75 12.39 3.38
CA GLY A 199 -0.48 13.80 3.12
C GLY A 199 -0.97 14.18 1.73
N ASP A 200 -0.38 13.58 0.71
CA ASP A 200 -0.61 13.89 -0.69
C ASP A 200 -0.79 12.61 -1.50
N ALA A 201 -1.72 12.61 -2.44
CA ALA A 201 -2.05 11.48 -3.30
C ALA A 201 -1.24 11.43 -4.60
N ARG A 202 -0.44 12.46 -4.89
CA ARG A 202 0.27 12.59 -6.18
C ARG A 202 1.19 11.43 -6.50
N MET A 203 1.78 10.80 -5.49
CA MET A 203 2.72 9.68 -5.68
C MET A 203 2.03 8.32 -5.80
N VAL A 204 0.72 8.30 -5.85
CA VAL A 204 -0.09 7.09 -5.95
C VAL A 204 -1.00 7.17 -7.17
N TYR A 205 -0.96 6.17 -8.02
CA TYR A 205 -1.94 5.99 -9.10
C TYR A 205 -2.76 4.74 -8.83
N VAL A 206 -4.08 4.88 -8.84
CA VAL A 206 -5.02 3.85 -8.42
C VAL A 206 -5.75 3.27 -9.63
N GLY A 207 -5.63 1.96 -9.83
CA GLY A 207 -6.31 1.24 -10.90
C GLY A 207 -7.31 0.23 -10.34
N ASN A 208 -8.55 0.36 -10.74
CA ASN A 208 -9.64 -0.61 -10.56
C ASN A 208 -9.74 -1.22 -9.13
N VAL A 209 -9.88 -0.37 -8.13
CA VAL A 209 -10.04 -0.73 -6.71
C VAL A 209 -11.50 -1.08 -6.37
#